data_a2929602ac8a8d4727f57535d860e0df
#
_entry.id   a2929602ac8a8d4727f57535d860e0df
#
_cell.length_a   1.000
_cell.length_b   1.000
_cell.length_c   1.000
_cell.angle_alpha   90.00
_cell.angle_beta   90.00
_cell.angle_gamma   90.00
#
_symmetry.space_group_name_H-M   'P 1'
#
loop_
_entity.id
_entity.type
_entity.pdbx_description
1 polymer ?
#
loop_
_entity_poly.entity_id
_entity_poly.type
_entity_poly.pdbx_seq_one_letter_code
_entity_poly.pdbx_strand_id
1 'polypeptide(L)'
;MTVIAAPVDSAPAAADASATTDRASELIAAVAALPSGHPSRAALRDRAIEAWMPLARHLANRYAGRGEPLDDLIQVAVVGLIKAVDRFEADRGVEFAGFAIPTIVGELKRHFRDRTWSIRVPRRLQELRLAITAANNTLSHTLGRSPTVTDVAEHLGVTEEEVLEGLEGSRAYNATSLSTPVNADGSTELGDTLGGEDNAFAEAETRIALGPALAMLDEREQKIITLRFYGNLTQSQIAEQIGISQMHVSRLLTKALAKLRGQLDFAA
;
A
#
# COMPACT_ATOMS: atom_id res chain seq x y z
N MET A 1 -41.70 28.06 36.81
CA MET A 1 -40.77 27.20 37.58
C MET A 1 -39.43 27.23 36.89
N THR A 2 -38.54 28.01 37.45
CA THR A 2 -37.18 28.24 36.91
C THR A 2 -36.26 27.16 37.46
N VAL A 3 -35.71 26.29 36.58
CA VAL A 3 -34.71 25.28 36.97
C VAL A 3 -33.34 25.94 36.92
N ILE A 4 -32.77 26.13 38.09
CA ILE A 4 -31.39 26.62 38.26
C ILE A 4 -30.43 25.47 37.94
N ALA A 5 -29.65 25.59 36.86
CA ALA A 5 -28.54 24.66 36.55
C ALA A 5 -27.39 24.91 37.54
N ALA A 6 -26.96 23.85 38.22
CA ALA A 6 -25.80 23.87 39.09
C ALA A 6 -24.50 24.00 38.24
N PRO A 7 -23.44 24.67 38.71
CA PRO A 7 -22.18 24.75 38.01
C PRO A 7 -21.47 23.38 38.07
N VAL A 8 -21.04 22.87 36.91
CA VAL A 8 -20.17 21.71 36.78
C VAL A 8 -18.78 22.11 37.24
N ASP A 9 -18.37 21.55 38.37
CA ASP A 9 -17.03 21.74 38.95
C ASP A 9 -15.98 20.98 38.12
N SER A 10 -15.26 21.69 37.22
CA SER A 10 -14.27 21.10 36.27
C SER A 10 -12.82 21.31 36.69
N ALA A 11 -12.56 21.62 37.96
CA ALA A 11 -11.22 22.03 38.42
C ALA A 11 -10.22 20.89 38.80
N PRO A 12 -10.55 19.64 39.18
CA PRO A 12 -9.54 18.67 39.62
C PRO A 12 -8.78 17.99 38.47
N ALA A 13 -9.36 17.81 37.28
CA ALA A 13 -8.73 17.07 36.18
C ALA A 13 -7.55 17.82 35.52
N ALA A 14 -7.54 19.14 35.53
CA ALA A 14 -6.49 19.95 34.93
C ALA A 14 -5.20 20.02 35.80
N ALA A 15 -5.36 20.04 37.11
CA ALA A 15 -4.22 20.07 38.06
C ALA A 15 -3.46 18.73 38.09
N ASP A 16 -4.18 17.61 37.98
CA ASP A 16 -3.58 16.27 37.97
C ASP A 16 -2.84 15.98 36.64
N ALA A 17 -3.34 16.52 35.52
CA ALA A 17 -2.69 16.45 34.23
C ALA A 17 -1.36 17.26 34.18
N SER A 18 -1.33 18.43 34.82
CA SER A 18 -0.13 19.26 34.92
C SER A 18 0.98 18.56 35.75
N ALA A 19 0.63 18.05 36.94
CA ALA A 19 1.58 17.34 37.81
C ALA A 19 2.14 16.07 37.12
N THR A 20 1.33 15.39 36.33
CA THR A 20 1.77 14.21 35.57
C THR A 20 2.77 14.60 34.46
N THR A 21 2.52 15.70 33.76
CA THR A 21 3.40 16.21 32.69
C THR A 21 4.73 16.71 33.26
N ASP A 22 4.73 17.38 34.40
CA ASP A 22 5.94 17.86 35.07
C ASP A 22 6.84 16.68 35.48
N ARG A 23 6.24 15.63 36.09
CA ARG A 23 6.95 14.41 36.45
C ARG A 23 7.51 13.67 35.24
N ALA A 24 6.78 13.63 34.12
CA ALA A 24 7.24 13.04 32.88
C ALA A 24 8.42 13.82 32.28
N SER A 25 8.43 15.15 32.40
CA SER A 25 9.53 16.00 31.95
C SER A 25 10.77 15.83 32.80
N GLU A 26 10.63 15.65 34.11
CA GLU A 26 11.74 15.33 35.04
C GLU A 26 12.44 13.99 34.65
N LEU A 27 11.68 12.97 34.24
CA LEU A 27 12.25 11.71 33.78
C LEU A 27 13.09 11.88 32.50
N ILE A 28 12.65 12.70 31.57
CA ILE A 28 13.43 13.03 30.36
C ILE A 28 14.73 13.74 30.72
N ALA A 29 14.69 14.72 31.61
CA ALA A 29 15.88 15.41 32.09
C ALA A 29 16.86 14.45 32.79
N ALA A 30 16.35 13.52 33.61
CA ALA A 30 17.15 12.50 34.27
C ALA A 30 17.81 11.54 33.25
N VAL A 31 17.14 11.14 32.20
CA VAL A 31 17.71 10.31 31.11
C VAL A 31 18.80 11.08 30.35
N ALA A 32 18.60 12.36 30.10
CA ALA A 32 19.58 13.20 29.39
C ALA A 32 20.85 13.45 30.23
N ALA A 33 20.71 13.55 31.54
CA ALA A 33 21.85 13.79 32.46
C ALA A 33 22.76 12.57 32.60
N LEU A 34 22.32 11.35 32.23
CA LEU A 34 23.12 10.13 32.40
C LEU A 34 23.95 9.82 31.14
N PRO A 35 25.22 9.38 31.31
CA PRO A 35 26.04 8.89 30.20
C PRO A 35 25.39 7.69 29.51
N SER A 36 25.69 7.48 28.22
CA SER A 36 25.06 6.45 27.37
C SER A 36 25.25 5.01 27.91
N GLY A 37 26.28 4.73 28.72
CA GLY A 37 26.56 3.42 29.29
C GLY A 37 26.09 3.23 30.74
N HIS A 38 25.38 4.19 31.33
CA HIS A 38 25.00 4.07 32.77
C HIS A 38 23.92 2.99 32.97
N PRO A 39 24.07 2.07 33.95
CA PRO A 39 23.16 0.94 34.17
C PRO A 39 21.67 1.36 34.34
N SER A 40 21.42 2.47 35.04
CA SER A 40 20.07 2.96 35.31
C SER A 40 19.43 3.70 34.13
N ARG A 41 20.18 4.00 33.07
CA ARG A 41 19.66 4.78 31.94
C ARG A 41 18.55 4.06 31.21
N ALA A 42 18.65 2.76 30.98
CA ALA A 42 17.65 1.94 30.34
C ALA A 42 16.30 1.97 31.08
N ALA A 43 16.33 1.72 32.39
CA ALA A 43 15.14 1.73 33.22
C ALA A 43 14.48 3.12 33.32
N LEU A 44 15.27 4.19 33.37
CA LEU A 44 14.72 5.56 33.33
C LEU A 44 14.12 5.92 31.97
N ARG A 45 14.77 5.48 30.89
CA ARG A 45 14.26 5.64 29.53
C ARG A 45 12.88 4.97 29.35
N ASP A 46 12.75 3.71 29.82
CA ASP A 46 11.49 2.97 29.71
C ASP A 46 10.37 3.66 30.51
N ARG A 47 10.68 4.12 31.73
CA ARG A 47 9.74 4.90 32.54
C ARG A 47 9.36 6.25 31.91
N ALA A 48 10.30 6.91 31.23
CA ALA A 48 10.02 8.15 30.51
C ALA A 48 9.09 7.88 29.32
N ILE A 49 9.31 6.79 28.57
CA ILE A 49 8.42 6.38 27.46
C ILE A 49 7.01 6.11 27.98
N GLU A 50 6.88 5.32 29.08
CA GLU A 50 5.59 5.02 29.71
C GLU A 50 4.85 6.29 30.15
N ALA A 51 5.56 7.23 30.77
CA ALA A 51 4.98 8.48 31.23
C ALA A 51 4.44 9.37 30.08
N TRP A 52 5.07 9.29 28.90
CA TRP A 52 4.67 10.06 27.72
C TRP A 52 3.74 9.29 26.77
N MET A 53 3.39 8.02 27.04
CA MET A 53 2.43 7.25 26.23
C MET A 53 1.07 7.93 26.02
N PRO A 54 0.48 8.65 27.00
CA PRO A 54 -0.77 9.37 26.80
C PRO A 54 -0.71 10.39 25.66
N LEU A 55 0.44 11.10 25.50
CA LEU A 55 0.65 12.01 24.38
C LEU A 55 0.63 11.26 23.03
N ALA A 56 1.34 10.14 22.92
CA ALA A 56 1.37 9.34 21.71
C ALA A 56 -0.03 8.85 21.32
N ARG A 57 -0.82 8.35 22.29
CA ARG A 57 -2.20 7.95 22.09
C ARG A 57 -3.10 9.11 21.65
N HIS A 58 -2.95 10.28 22.29
CA HIS A 58 -3.70 11.48 21.92
C HIS A 58 -3.42 11.89 20.46
N LEU A 59 -2.15 11.87 20.05
CA LEU A 59 -1.77 12.20 18.68
C LEU A 59 -2.28 11.14 17.67
N ALA A 60 -2.24 9.85 18.00
CA ALA A 60 -2.78 8.78 17.16
C ALA A 60 -4.29 8.93 16.94
N ASN A 61 -5.06 9.25 18.00
CA ASN A 61 -6.50 9.48 17.92
C ASN A 61 -6.91 10.55 16.90
N ARG A 62 -6.08 11.57 16.67
CA ARG A 62 -6.34 12.61 15.64
C ARG A 62 -6.29 12.07 14.20
N TYR A 63 -5.73 10.88 14.02
CA TYR A 63 -5.62 10.19 12.73
C TYR A 63 -6.58 9.00 12.61
N ALA A 64 -7.39 8.72 13.64
CA ALA A 64 -8.41 7.67 13.61
C ALA A 64 -9.42 7.87 12.46
N GLY A 65 -10.00 6.77 11.97
CA GLY A 65 -11.03 6.80 10.92
C GLY A 65 -10.49 7.07 9.50
N ARG A 66 -9.18 6.96 9.28
CA ARG A 66 -8.55 7.17 7.96
C ARG A 66 -8.17 5.88 7.24
N GLY A 67 -8.88 4.78 7.54
CA GLY A 67 -8.66 3.47 6.90
C GLY A 67 -7.68 2.55 7.64
N GLU A 68 -7.07 3.04 8.74
CA GLU A 68 -6.14 2.25 9.57
C GLU A 68 -6.75 1.95 10.95
N PRO A 69 -6.51 0.75 11.52
CA PRO A 69 -6.89 0.43 12.88
C PRO A 69 -6.22 1.39 13.88
N LEU A 70 -6.99 1.85 14.87
CA LEU A 70 -6.46 2.79 15.87
C LEU A 70 -5.27 2.20 16.65
N ASP A 71 -5.31 0.91 16.96
CA ASP A 71 -4.24 0.24 17.70
C ASP A 71 -2.92 0.25 16.91
N ASP A 72 -2.96 0.08 15.59
CA ASP A 72 -1.78 0.18 14.73
C ASP A 72 -1.23 1.62 14.72
N LEU A 73 -2.11 2.61 14.64
CA LEU A 73 -1.71 4.02 14.73
C LEU A 73 -1.08 4.36 16.09
N ILE A 74 -1.58 3.78 17.18
CA ILE A 74 -0.98 3.93 18.51
C ILE A 74 0.41 3.32 18.53
N GLN A 75 0.62 2.12 17.97
CA GLN A 75 1.94 1.51 17.89
C GLN A 75 2.93 2.37 17.09
N VAL A 76 2.50 2.91 15.97
CA VAL A 76 3.32 3.83 15.16
C VAL A 76 3.68 5.09 15.94
N ALA A 77 2.71 5.67 16.66
CA ALA A 77 2.94 6.85 17.50
C ALA A 77 3.92 6.56 18.64
N VAL A 78 3.83 5.37 19.26
CA VAL A 78 4.78 4.90 20.31
C VAL A 78 6.19 4.74 19.74
N VAL A 79 6.33 4.18 18.53
CA VAL A 79 7.64 4.14 17.84
C VAL A 79 8.20 5.55 17.62
N GLY A 80 7.35 6.51 17.24
CA GLY A 80 7.72 7.92 17.14
C GLY A 80 8.16 8.53 18.47
N LEU A 81 7.45 8.20 19.56
CA LEU A 81 7.80 8.61 20.91
C LEU A 81 9.16 8.03 21.36
N ILE A 82 9.40 6.74 21.15
CA ILE A 82 10.68 6.10 21.43
C ILE A 82 11.82 6.82 20.72
N LYS A 83 11.66 7.10 19.42
CA LYS A 83 12.66 7.86 18.66
C LYS A 83 12.86 9.27 19.20
N ALA A 84 11.79 9.92 19.69
CA ALA A 84 11.90 11.22 20.30
C ALA A 84 12.70 11.18 21.62
N VAL A 85 12.42 10.22 22.50
CA VAL A 85 13.16 10.03 23.77
C VAL A 85 14.64 9.72 23.49
N ASP A 86 14.94 8.89 22.51
CA ASP A 86 16.32 8.50 22.18
C ASP A 86 17.16 9.63 21.57
N ARG A 87 16.51 10.60 20.87
CA ARG A 87 17.18 11.67 20.12
C ARG A 87 17.10 13.03 20.79
N PHE A 88 16.38 13.13 21.91
CA PHE A 88 16.20 14.41 22.59
C PHE A 88 17.50 14.89 23.22
N GLU A 89 17.84 16.15 22.95
CA GLU A 89 18.98 16.86 23.50
C GLU A 89 18.48 18.00 24.36
N ALA A 90 18.60 17.89 25.69
CA ALA A 90 18.10 18.88 26.64
C ALA A 90 18.81 20.25 26.51
N ASP A 91 20.06 20.24 26.05
CA ASP A 91 20.91 21.44 25.93
C ASP A 91 20.41 22.44 24.87
N ARG A 92 19.47 22.03 24.01
CA ARG A 92 18.90 22.92 22.97
C ARG A 92 17.84 23.89 23.49
N GLY A 93 17.48 23.86 24.75
CA GLY A 93 16.54 24.80 25.37
C GLY A 93 15.09 24.67 24.88
N VAL A 94 14.72 23.53 24.27
CA VAL A 94 13.37 23.23 23.82
C VAL A 94 12.73 22.24 24.77
N GLU A 95 11.46 22.43 25.12
CA GLU A 95 10.71 21.45 25.90
C GLU A 95 10.54 20.13 25.13
N PHE A 96 10.56 19.01 25.85
CA PHE A 96 10.44 17.69 25.23
C PHE A 96 9.17 17.54 24.37
N ALA A 97 8.02 18.05 24.82
CA ALA A 97 6.78 18.02 24.07
C ALA A 97 6.91 18.72 22.70
N GLY A 98 7.61 19.85 22.65
CA GLY A 98 7.86 20.61 21.41
C GLY A 98 8.69 19.83 20.40
N PHE A 99 9.59 18.95 20.85
CA PHE A 99 10.37 18.05 20.00
C PHE A 99 9.65 16.74 19.68
N ALA A 100 8.93 16.15 20.63
CA ALA A 100 8.26 14.86 20.50
C ALA A 100 7.06 14.93 19.56
N ILE A 101 6.21 15.99 19.66
CA ILE A 101 5.02 16.13 18.81
C ILE A 101 5.34 16.06 17.31
N PRO A 102 6.24 16.88 16.75
CA PRO A 102 6.57 16.79 15.33
C PRO A 102 7.21 15.47 14.95
N THR A 103 7.98 14.85 15.85
CA THR A 103 8.60 13.54 15.61
C THR A 103 7.55 12.43 15.51
N ILE A 104 6.61 12.37 16.46
CA ILE A 104 5.51 11.38 16.46
C ILE A 104 4.59 11.58 15.24
N VAL A 105 4.19 12.83 14.96
CA VAL A 105 3.36 13.16 13.80
C VAL A 105 4.09 12.84 12.49
N GLY A 106 5.40 13.03 12.44
CA GLY A 106 6.23 12.65 11.30
C GLY A 106 6.20 11.15 11.03
N GLU A 107 6.28 10.29 12.06
CA GLU A 107 6.17 8.83 11.91
C GLU A 107 4.75 8.41 11.49
N LEU A 108 3.70 9.00 12.06
CA LEU A 108 2.32 8.75 11.64
C LEU A 108 2.12 9.12 10.16
N LYS A 109 2.57 10.31 9.73
CA LYS A 109 2.49 10.72 8.32
C LYS A 109 3.29 9.80 7.40
N ARG A 110 4.48 9.32 7.85
CA ARG A 110 5.28 8.34 7.11
C ARG A 110 4.56 7.01 6.95
N HIS A 111 3.91 6.51 8.01
CA HIS A 111 3.11 5.30 7.98
C HIS A 111 2.00 5.40 6.91
N PHE A 112 1.20 6.48 6.95
CA PHE A 112 0.16 6.73 5.94
C PHE A 112 0.70 6.85 4.51
N ARG A 113 1.90 7.37 4.34
CA ARG A 113 2.52 7.47 3.01
C ARG A 113 3.03 6.12 2.49
N ASP A 114 3.66 5.33 3.37
CA ASP A 114 4.48 4.20 2.95
C ASP A 114 3.77 2.84 3.10
N ARG A 115 2.74 2.73 3.97
CA ARG A 115 2.15 1.44 4.40
C ARG A 115 0.65 1.28 4.17
N THR A 116 -0.11 2.35 4.05
CA THR A 116 -1.58 2.28 4.09
C THR A 116 -2.26 2.18 2.72
N TRP A 117 -1.49 2.14 1.64
CA TRP A 117 -2.03 2.03 0.30
C TRP A 117 -2.39 0.57 0.00
N SER A 118 -3.66 0.29 -0.30
CA SER A 118 -4.13 -1.05 -0.69
C SER A 118 -3.49 -1.53 -2.00
N ILE A 119 -3.17 -0.61 -2.91
CA ILE A 119 -2.48 -0.87 -4.16
C ILE A 119 -1.24 0.01 -4.22
N ARG A 120 -0.11 -0.54 -4.68
CA ARG A 120 1.14 0.22 -4.83
C ARG A 120 1.00 1.30 -5.89
N VAL A 121 0.98 2.56 -5.45
CA VAL A 121 0.89 3.75 -6.31
C VAL A 121 2.25 4.44 -6.39
N PRO A 122 2.69 4.92 -7.58
CA PRO A 122 3.91 5.70 -7.74
C PRO A 122 3.91 6.95 -6.84
N ARG A 123 5.09 7.30 -6.30
CA ARG A 123 5.24 8.42 -5.36
C ARG A 123 4.72 9.74 -5.91
N ARG A 124 4.93 10.01 -7.21
CA ARG A 124 4.41 11.21 -7.89
C ARG A 124 2.90 11.36 -7.70
N LEU A 125 2.14 10.28 -7.87
CA LEU A 125 0.68 10.30 -7.74
C LEU A 125 0.23 10.45 -6.27
N GLN A 126 0.99 9.91 -5.32
CA GLN A 126 0.72 10.11 -3.88
C GLN A 126 0.89 11.59 -3.50
N GLU A 127 1.97 12.23 -3.98
CA GLU A 127 2.25 13.66 -3.74
C GLU A 127 1.21 14.53 -4.45
N LEU A 128 0.85 14.21 -5.69
CA LEU A 128 -0.18 14.91 -6.46
C LEU A 128 -1.55 14.84 -5.78
N ARG A 129 -1.96 13.67 -5.27
CA ARG A 129 -3.20 13.52 -4.48
C ARG A 129 -3.23 14.49 -3.28
N LEU A 130 -2.13 14.59 -2.54
CA LEU A 130 -2.05 15.50 -1.39
C LEU A 130 -2.16 16.97 -1.84
N ALA A 131 -1.50 17.33 -2.94
CA ALA A 131 -1.59 18.65 -3.52
C ALA A 131 -3.01 18.98 -3.99
N ILE A 132 -3.69 18.07 -4.68
CA ILE A 132 -5.09 18.19 -5.12
C ILE A 132 -6.01 18.40 -3.90
N THR A 133 -5.81 17.60 -2.82
CA THR A 133 -6.62 17.75 -1.60
C THR A 133 -6.43 19.13 -0.95
N ALA A 134 -5.21 19.61 -0.88
CA ALA A 134 -4.90 20.93 -0.34
C ALA A 134 -5.48 22.06 -1.22
N ALA A 135 -5.33 21.95 -2.55
CA ALA A 135 -5.88 22.88 -3.51
C ALA A 135 -7.42 22.95 -3.42
N ASN A 136 -8.10 21.80 -3.37
CA ASN A 136 -9.55 21.73 -3.20
C ASN A 136 -10.03 22.46 -1.95
N ASN A 137 -9.36 22.27 -0.81
CA ASN A 137 -9.72 22.98 0.42
C ASN A 137 -9.55 24.49 0.27
N THR A 138 -8.42 24.95 -0.28
CA THR A 138 -8.14 26.38 -0.48
C THR A 138 -9.13 27.02 -1.45
N LEU A 139 -9.33 26.38 -2.61
CA LEU A 139 -10.22 26.86 -3.65
C LEU A 139 -11.68 26.87 -3.22
N SER A 140 -12.14 25.87 -2.47
CA SER A 140 -13.51 25.84 -1.93
C SER A 140 -13.80 27.06 -1.04
N HIS A 141 -12.83 27.46 -0.21
CA HIS A 141 -12.96 28.68 0.60
C HIS A 141 -12.94 29.96 -0.24
N THR A 142 -12.10 30.01 -1.28
CA THR A 142 -11.95 31.21 -2.10
C THR A 142 -13.10 31.41 -3.07
N LEU A 143 -13.54 30.31 -3.71
CA LEU A 143 -14.57 30.34 -4.77
C LEU A 143 -16.00 30.30 -4.20
N GLY A 144 -16.20 29.87 -2.94
CA GLY A 144 -17.53 29.64 -2.37
C GLY A 144 -18.35 28.53 -3.04
N ARG A 145 -17.71 27.72 -3.90
CA ARG A 145 -18.27 26.55 -4.59
C ARG A 145 -17.25 25.41 -4.63
N SER A 146 -17.68 24.22 -4.98
CA SER A 146 -16.76 23.11 -5.24
C SER A 146 -15.88 23.44 -6.44
N PRO A 147 -14.54 23.30 -6.34
CA PRO A 147 -13.61 23.50 -7.45
C PRO A 147 -13.84 22.46 -8.55
N THR A 148 -13.66 22.91 -9.79
CA THR A 148 -13.63 22.02 -10.97
C THR A 148 -12.22 21.46 -11.17
N VAL A 149 -12.07 20.47 -12.06
CA VAL A 149 -10.78 19.93 -12.46
C VAL A 149 -9.88 21.02 -13.04
N THR A 150 -10.46 21.91 -13.86
CA THR A 150 -9.77 23.06 -14.45
C THR A 150 -9.27 24.04 -13.39
N ASP A 151 -10.10 24.40 -12.39
CA ASP A 151 -9.69 25.28 -11.29
C ASP A 151 -8.47 24.70 -10.52
N VAL A 152 -8.47 23.38 -10.29
CA VAL A 152 -7.38 22.68 -9.58
C VAL A 152 -6.12 22.61 -10.46
N ALA A 153 -6.27 22.32 -11.75
CA ALA A 153 -5.16 22.26 -12.69
C ALA A 153 -4.43 23.61 -12.81
N GLU A 154 -5.20 24.72 -12.97
CA GLU A 154 -4.66 26.07 -12.99
C GLU A 154 -3.96 26.44 -11.66
N HIS A 155 -4.57 26.11 -10.52
CA HIS A 155 -4.00 26.40 -9.21
C HIS A 155 -2.68 25.67 -8.94
N LEU A 156 -2.56 24.41 -9.39
CA LEU A 156 -1.37 23.59 -9.20
C LEU A 156 -0.33 23.74 -10.32
N GLY A 157 -0.69 24.37 -11.45
CA GLY A 157 0.18 24.48 -12.62
C GLY A 157 0.46 23.13 -13.31
N VAL A 158 -0.54 22.24 -13.32
CA VAL A 158 -0.51 20.90 -13.96
C VAL A 158 -1.61 20.80 -15.01
N THR A 159 -1.58 19.75 -15.83
CA THR A 159 -2.65 19.50 -16.79
C THR A 159 -3.90 18.92 -16.13
N GLU A 160 -5.07 19.08 -16.78
CA GLU A 160 -6.31 18.44 -16.32
C GLU A 160 -6.20 16.92 -16.29
N GLU A 161 -5.47 16.33 -17.25
CA GLU A 161 -5.20 14.89 -17.31
C GLU A 161 -4.40 14.42 -16.07
N GLU A 162 -3.40 15.18 -15.64
CA GLU A 162 -2.65 14.88 -14.42
C GLU A 162 -3.53 14.97 -13.16
N VAL A 163 -4.45 15.94 -13.10
CA VAL A 163 -5.41 16.03 -11.99
C VAL A 163 -6.33 14.81 -11.97
N LEU A 164 -6.85 14.38 -13.13
CA LEU A 164 -7.67 13.17 -13.24
C LEU A 164 -6.90 11.93 -12.84
N GLU A 165 -5.65 11.76 -13.31
CA GLU A 165 -4.76 10.67 -12.90
C GLU A 165 -4.55 10.65 -11.38
N GLY A 166 -4.35 11.81 -10.76
CA GLY A 166 -4.21 11.96 -9.31
C GLY A 166 -5.48 11.58 -8.53
N LEU A 167 -6.66 11.91 -9.07
CA LEU A 167 -7.95 11.54 -8.51
C LEU A 167 -8.22 10.03 -8.63
N GLU A 168 -7.87 9.41 -9.75
CA GLU A 168 -7.95 7.95 -9.93
C GLU A 168 -6.99 7.23 -8.99
N GLY A 169 -5.74 7.71 -8.87
CA GLY A 169 -4.79 7.23 -7.89
C GLY A 169 -5.31 7.31 -6.45
N SER A 170 -6.19 8.28 -6.16
CA SER A 170 -6.82 8.40 -4.83
C SER A 170 -7.77 7.22 -4.52
N ARG A 171 -8.41 6.62 -5.52
CA ARG A 171 -9.29 5.45 -5.35
C ARG A 171 -8.50 4.19 -4.97
N ALA A 172 -7.23 4.12 -5.39
CA ALA A 172 -6.32 3.02 -5.03
C ALA A 172 -5.94 3.00 -3.53
N TYR A 173 -6.28 4.04 -2.78
CA TYR A 173 -6.02 4.11 -1.34
C TYR A 173 -6.88 3.12 -0.54
N ASN A 174 -8.16 3.00 -0.91
CA ASN A 174 -9.10 2.08 -0.26
C ASN A 174 -9.63 1.07 -1.29
N ALA A 175 -9.30 -0.20 -1.13
CA ALA A 175 -9.91 -1.27 -1.90
C ALA A 175 -11.30 -1.60 -1.33
N THR A 176 -12.26 -1.83 -2.22
CA THR A 176 -13.57 -2.35 -1.83
C THR A 176 -13.45 -3.87 -1.61
N SER A 177 -14.00 -4.38 -0.51
CA SER A 177 -14.01 -5.82 -0.27
C SER A 177 -14.88 -6.54 -1.30
N LEU A 178 -14.39 -7.65 -1.84
CA LEU A 178 -15.18 -8.50 -2.73
C LEU A 178 -16.33 -9.20 -2.00
N SER A 179 -16.23 -9.35 -0.68
CA SER A 179 -17.31 -9.88 0.18
C SER A 179 -18.35 -8.81 0.58
N THR A 180 -18.34 -7.64 -0.06
CA THR A 180 -19.38 -6.63 0.18
C THR A 180 -20.70 -7.12 -0.39
N PRO A 181 -21.79 -7.20 0.43
CA PRO A 181 -23.10 -7.59 -0.08
C PRO A 181 -23.60 -6.58 -1.13
N VAL A 182 -24.09 -7.08 -2.25
CA VAL A 182 -24.66 -6.25 -3.33
C VAL A 182 -26.18 -6.14 -3.16
N ASN A 183 -26.81 -7.17 -2.58
CA ASN A 183 -28.27 -7.22 -2.36
C ASN A 183 -28.60 -6.94 -0.89
N ALA A 184 -29.82 -6.43 -0.65
CA ALA A 184 -30.31 -6.13 0.68
C ALA A 184 -30.46 -7.39 1.58
N ASP A 185 -30.61 -8.56 0.99
CA ASP A 185 -30.70 -9.86 1.68
C ASP A 185 -29.33 -10.50 1.97
N GLY A 186 -28.23 -9.88 1.48
CA GLY A 186 -26.88 -10.37 1.68
C GLY A 186 -26.53 -11.66 0.95
N SER A 187 -27.38 -12.13 0.01
CA SER A 187 -27.21 -13.43 -0.65
C SER A 187 -26.15 -13.43 -1.76
N THR A 188 -25.77 -12.24 -2.24
CA THR A 188 -24.81 -12.08 -3.34
C THR A 188 -23.73 -11.10 -2.92
N GLU A 189 -22.48 -11.51 -3.03
CA GLU A 189 -21.31 -10.67 -2.79
C GLU A 189 -20.86 -9.95 -4.09
N LEU A 190 -20.12 -8.85 -3.95
CA LEU A 190 -19.55 -8.13 -5.09
C LEU A 190 -18.67 -9.05 -5.95
N GLY A 191 -17.94 -9.98 -5.32
CA GLY A 191 -17.11 -10.98 -5.99
C GLY A 191 -17.89 -11.88 -6.95
N ASP A 192 -19.14 -12.24 -6.59
CA ASP A 192 -20.00 -13.11 -7.40
C ASP A 192 -20.47 -12.43 -8.70
N THR A 193 -20.44 -11.09 -8.73
CA THR A 193 -20.80 -10.31 -9.92
C THR A 193 -19.65 -10.15 -10.91
N LEU A 194 -18.41 -10.48 -10.49
CA LEU A 194 -17.22 -10.39 -11.31
C LEU A 194 -16.99 -11.73 -11.99
N GLY A 195 -17.17 -11.77 -13.28
CA GLY A 195 -16.88 -12.94 -14.12
C GLY A 195 -15.58 -12.77 -14.90
N GLY A 196 -15.15 -13.84 -15.52
CA GLY A 196 -14.08 -13.87 -16.50
C GLY A 196 -14.47 -14.72 -17.69
N GLU A 197 -13.79 -14.57 -18.80
CA GLU A 197 -13.95 -15.48 -19.93
C GLU A 197 -13.45 -16.85 -19.54
N ASP A 198 -14.30 -17.88 -19.76
CA ASP A 198 -13.91 -19.28 -19.58
C ASP A 198 -13.15 -19.75 -20.82
N ASN A 199 -11.84 -19.75 -20.73
CA ASN A 199 -10.96 -20.21 -21.79
C ASN A 199 -10.98 -21.75 -21.98
N ALA A 200 -11.68 -22.51 -21.14
CA ALA A 200 -11.69 -23.96 -21.19
C ALA A 200 -12.28 -24.49 -22.51
N PHE A 201 -13.26 -23.79 -23.08
CA PHE A 201 -13.82 -24.15 -24.40
C PHE A 201 -12.80 -23.91 -25.52
N ALA A 202 -12.12 -22.78 -25.54
CA ALA A 202 -11.07 -22.48 -26.53
C ALA A 202 -9.87 -23.45 -26.41
N GLU A 203 -9.52 -23.83 -25.19
CA GLU A 203 -8.49 -24.85 -24.95
C GLU A 203 -8.92 -26.25 -25.44
N ALA A 204 -10.20 -26.62 -25.20
CA ALA A 204 -10.76 -27.90 -25.68
C ALA A 204 -10.81 -27.93 -27.21
N GLU A 205 -11.23 -26.88 -27.85
CA GLU A 205 -11.26 -26.71 -29.31
C GLU A 205 -9.84 -26.84 -29.90
N THR A 206 -8.89 -26.07 -29.33
CA THR A 206 -7.48 -26.15 -29.72
C THR A 206 -6.92 -27.56 -29.55
N ARG A 207 -7.26 -28.28 -28.47
CA ARG A 207 -6.81 -29.64 -28.22
C ARG A 207 -7.38 -30.64 -29.24
N ILE A 208 -8.66 -30.48 -29.62
CA ILE A 208 -9.29 -31.30 -30.63
C ILE A 208 -8.65 -31.04 -32.00
N ALA A 209 -8.40 -29.83 -32.38
CA ALA A 209 -7.78 -29.42 -33.64
C ALA A 209 -6.30 -29.83 -33.75
N LEU A 210 -5.59 -29.87 -32.61
CA LEU A 210 -4.15 -30.21 -32.57
C LEU A 210 -3.84 -31.63 -32.97
N GLY A 211 -4.70 -32.61 -32.62
CA GLY A 211 -4.50 -34.01 -32.93
C GLY A 211 -4.33 -34.28 -34.44
N PRO A 212 -5.30 -33.91 -35.29
CA PRO A 212 -5.18 -34.02 -36.75
C PRO A 212 -4.01 -33.22 -37.32
N ALA A 213 -3.73 -32.02 -36.80
CA ALA A 213 -2.61 -31.21 -37.25
C ALA A 213 -1.25 -31.86 -36.98
N LEU A 214 -1.07 -32.50 -35.83
CA LEU A 214 0.15 -33.25 -35.51
C LEU A 214 0.30 -34.49 -36.40
N ALA A 215 -0.79 -35.15 -36.80
CA ALA A 215 -0.75 -36.31 -37.69
C ALA A 215 -0.29 -35.95 -39.12
N MET A 216 -0.35 -34.69 -39.53
CA MET A 216 0.14 -34.19 -40.84
C MET A 216 1.66 -33.97 -40.88
N LEU A 217 2.32 -33.98 -39.74
CA LEU A 217 3.79 -33.87 -39.66
C LEU A 217 4.42 -35.22 -40.04
N ASP A 218 5.59 -35.18 -40.66
CA ASP A 218 6.36 -36.41 -40.86
C ASP A 218 6.90 -36.96 -39.52
N GLU A 219 7.23 -38.24 -39.45
CA GLU A 219 7.67 -38.91 -38.21
C GLU A 219 8.85 -38.20 -37.53
N ARG A 220 9.72 -37.58 -38.30
CA ARG A 220 10.89 -36.85 -37.80
C ARG A 220 10.49 -35.50 -37.19
N GLU A 221 9.58 -34.80 -37.83
CA GLU A 221 9.00 -33.56 -37.33
C GLU A 221 8.20 -33.81 -36.05
N GLN A 222 7.36 -34.89 -36.01
CA GLN A 222 6.62 -35.29 -34.81
C GLN A 222 7.54 -35.62 -33.64
N LYS A 223 8.61 -36.40 -33.90
CA LYS A 223 9.59 -36.77 -32.87
C LYS A 223 10.29 -35.50 -32.29
N ILE A 224 10.67 -34.54 -33.13
CA ILE A 224 11.31 -33.33 -32.70
C ILE A 224 10.36 -32.44 -31.86
N ILE A 225 9.09 -32.31 -32.27
CA ILE A 225 8.05 -31.62 -31.51
C ILE A 225 7.83 -32.28 -30.14
N THR A 226 7.70 -33.63 -30.12
CA THR A 226 7.53 -34.40 -28.88
C THR A 226 8.71 -34.19 -27.92
N LEU A 227 9.93 -34.32 -28.40
CA LEU A 227 11.13 -34.12 -27.58
C LEU A 227 11.23 -32.68 -27.06
N ARG A 228 10.82 -31.68 -27.85
CA ARG A 228 10.88 -30.29 -27.48
C ARG A 228 9.85 -29.89 -26.41
N PHE A 229 8.57 -30.27 -26.64
CA PHE A 229 7.44 -29.78 -25.84
C PHE A 229 7.00 -30.75 -24.72
N TYR A 230 7.11 -32.04 -24.91
CA TYR A 230 6.82 -33.01 -23.87
C TYR A 230 8.09 -33.48 -23.14
N GLY A 231 9.21 -33.60 -23.86
CA GLY A 231 10.49 -33.98 -23.26
C GLY A 231 11.26 -32.81 -22.64
N ASN A 232 10.82 -31.56 -22.86
CA ASN A 232 11.52 -30.35 -22.41
C ASN A 232 13.00 -30.27 -22.80
N LEU A 233 13.40 -30.94 -23.88
CA LEU A 233 14.80 -30.97 -24.32
C LEU A 233 15.18 -29.70 -25.08
N THR A 234 16.43 -29.25 -24.91
CA THR A 234 17.00 -28.18 -25.70
C THR A 234 17.29 -28.63 -27.13
N GLN A 235 17.37 -27.71 -28.07
CA GLN A 235 17.70 -28.05 -29.48
C GLN A 235 19.02 -28.79 -29.61
N SER A 236 20.01 -28.53 -28.78
CA SER A 236 21.30 -29.23 -28.75
C SER A 236 21.15 -30.65 -28.27
N GLN A 237 20.38 -30.93 -27.23
CA GLN A 237 20.10 -32.29 -26.75
C GLN A 237 19.28 -33.10 -27.75
N ILE A 238 18.30 -32.46 -28.42
CA ILE A 238 17.53 -33.10 -29.50
C ILE A 238 18.48 -33.43 -30.66
N ALA A 239 19.39 -32.55 -31.02
CA ALA A 239 20.38 -32.75 -32.08
C ALA A 239 21.27 -33.98 -31.78
N GLU A 240 21.77 -34.12 -30.57
CA GLU A 240 22.55 -35.24 -30.08
C GLU A 240 21.74 -36.56 -30.12
N GLN A 241 20.49 -36.53 -29.63
CA GLN A 241 19.65 -37.74 -29.57
C GLN A 241 19.20 -38.24 -30.95
N ILE A 242 19.03 -37.33 -31.92
CA ILE A 242 18.57 -37.69 -33.29
C ILE A 242 19.77 -37.87 -34.25
N GLY A 243 20.96 -37.44 -33.87
CA GLY A 243 22.18 -37.55 -34.71
C GLY A 243 22.27 -36.54 -35.85
N ILE A 244 21.81 -35.28 -35.62
CA ILE A 244 21.86 -34.20 -36.60
C ILE A 244 22.39 -32.89 -35.96
N SER A 245 22.68 -31.88 -36.76
CA SER A 245 23.18 -30.60 -36.23
C SER A 245 22.04 -29.82 -35.53
N GLN A 246 22.38 -29.03 -34.49
CA GLN A 246 21.45 -28.14 -33.81
C GLN A 246 20.75 -27.18 -34.77
N MET A 247 21.46 -26.65 -35.75
CA MET A 247 20.91 -25.76 -36.79
C MET A 247 19.83 -26.48 -37.64
N HIS A 248 20.01 -27.78 -37.89
CA HIS A 248 19.02 -28.57 -38.60
C HIS A 248 17.76 -28.82 -37.75
N VAL A 249 17.91 -29.09 -36.45
CA VAL A 249 16.81 -29.17 -35.51
C VAL A 249 16.03 -27.87 -35.48
N SER A 250 16.71 -26.70 -35.40
CA SER A 250 16.07 -25.38 -35.40
C SER A 250 15.21 -25.17 -36.65
N ARG A 251 15.76 -25.50 -37.84
CA ARG A 251 15.01 -25.35 -39.10
C ARG A 251 13.80 -26.29 -39.16
N LEU A 252 13.95 -27.53 -38.71
CA LEU A 252 12.84 -28.51 -38.69
C LEU A 252 11.74 -28.06 -37.70
N LEU A 253 12.11 -27.59 -36.52
CA LEU A 253 11.15 -27.01 -35.58
C LEU A 253 10.38 -25.82 -36.17
N THR A 254 11.07 -24.87 -36.78
CA THR A 254 10.44 -23.71 -37.43
C THR A 254 9.46 -24.16 -38.51
N LYS A 255 9.86 -25.13 -39.36
CA LYS A 255 9.02 -25.66 -40.43
C LYS A 255 7.81 -26.42 -39.90
N ALA A 256 7.99 -27.27 -38.88
CA ALA A 256 6.90 -28.00 -38.24
C ALA A 256 5.88 -27.09 -37.57
N LEU A 257 6.35 -26.06 -36.82
CA LEU A 257 5.47 -25.05 -36.22
C LEU A 257 4.72 -24.20 -37.26
N ALA A 258 5.34 -23.87 -38.37
CA ALA A 258 4.66 -23.16 -39.47
C ALA A 258 3.54 -24.02 -40.11
N LYS A 259 3.80 -25.33 -40.31
CA LYS A 259 2.75 -26.26 -40.78
C LYS A 259 1.59 -26.34 -39.80
N LEU A 260 1.86 -26.51 -38.49
CA LEU A 260 0.85 -26.56 -37.45
C LEU A 260 0.03 -25.29 -37.40
N ARG A 261 0.67 -24.11 -37.44
CA ARG A 261 -0.01 -22.82 -37.46
C ARG A 261 -0.96 -22.71 -38.65
N GLY A 262 -0.49 -23.00 -39.87
CA GLY A 262 -1.35 -22.95 -41.06
C GLY A 262 -2.57 -23.86 -40.98
N GLN A 263 -2.51 -25.00 -40.28
CA GLN A 263 -3.65 -25.89 -40.08
C GLN A 263 -4.61 -25.37 -38.99
N LEU A 264 -4.08 -24.80 -37.92
CA LEU A 264 -4.92 -24.26 -36.82
C LEU A 264 -5.61 -22.95 -37.22
N ASP A 265 -4.95 -22.10 -38.01
CA ASP A 265 -5.55 -20.86 -38.54
C ASP A 265 -6.69 -21.14 -39.55
N PHE A 266 -6.72 -22.33 -40.20
CA PHE A 266 -7.81 -22.77 -41.07
C PHE A 266 -8.99 -23.41 -40.33
N ALA A 267 -8.77 -23.79 -39.07
CA ALA A 267 -9.79 -24.48 -38.25
C ALA A 267 -10.55 -23.49 -37.31
N ALA A 268 -10.06 -22.25 -37.18
CA ALA A 268 -10.69 -21.15 -36.46
C ALA A 268 -11.50 -20.27 -37.43
#